data_d2e8be1df29950ecdb66f83f65594c99
#
_entry.id   d2e8be1df29950ecdb66f83f65594c99
#
_cell.length_a   1.000
_cell.length_b   1.000
_cell.length_c   1.000
_cell.angle_alpha   90.00
_cell.angle_beta   90.00
_cell.angle_gamma   90.00
#
_symmetry.space_group_name_H-M   'P 1'
#
loop_
_entity.id
_entity.type
_entity.pdbx_description
1 polymer ?
#
loop_
_entity_poly.entity_id
_entity_poly.type
_entity_poly.pdbx_seq_one_letter_code
_entity_poly.pdbx_strand_id
1 'polypeptide(L)'
;MALKSTLGFGMMRLPVKNGDPTDFDYEQLNEMVDTYLAAGYNYFDTSYVYHNGRSEEAVREAVVKRHPRESIRIATKFPTFLLQPGDEDRIEGIFQEQLDRLGVDYVDYYLLHNFQTRWYDGYDGKGGVIQSEHLIEHALKWKEQGKIKHLGFSFHSSAKLLDRILTEHPEFEFVQIAANYVDWNSQLVQAGPCYDVIRKHGKQVMMLDRE
;
A
#
# COMPACT_ATOMS: atom_id res chain seq x y z
N MET A 1 3.23 -14.76 11.85
CA MET A 1 4.66 -14.49 12.15
C MET A 1 4.85 -12.97 12.12
N ALA A 2 5.45 -12.37 13.13
CA ALA A 2 5.66 -10.93 13.18
C ALA A 2 6.63 -10.46 12.09
N LEU A 3 6.64 -9.16 11.76
CA LEU A 3 7.72 -8.55 10.98
C LEU A 3 9.05 -8.81 11.69
N LYS A 4 10.02 -9.32 10.95
CA LYS A 4 11.35 -9.63 11.53
C LYS A 4 12.18 -8.35 11.72
N SER A 5 11.81 -7.25 11.06
CA SER A 5 12.54 -6.00 11.07
C SER A 5 11.65 -4.83 10.63
N THR A 6 12.17 -3.61 10.80
CA THR A 6 11.52 -2.36 10.43
C THR A 6 11.82 -1.90 9.00
N LEU A 7 12.69 -2.59 8.24
CA LEU A 7 13.00 -2.27 6.84
C LEU A 7 12.10 -3.06 5.89
N GLY A 8 11.46 -2.37 4.94
CA GLY A 8 10.69 -2.95 3.84
C GLY A 8 11.41 -2.85 2.50
N PHE A 9 11.13 -3.80 1.60
CA PHE A 9 11.60 -3.79 0.21
C PHE A 9 10.54 -3.17 -0.68
N GLY A 10 10.78 -1.94 -1.17
CA GLY A 10 9.88 -1.23 -2.09
C GLY A 10 10.02 -1.75 -3.53
N MET A 11 8.90 -2.14 -4.14
CA MET A 11 8.84 -2.70 -5.49
C MET A 11 8.42 -1.66 -6.56
N MET A 12 8.54 -0.37 -6.25
CA MET A 12 8.18 0.71 -7.16
C MET A 12 9.27 1.01 -8.21
N ARG A 13 10.53 0.72 -7.91
CA ARG A 13 11.69 0.98 -8.78
C ARG A 13 12.54 -0.28 -8.89
N LEU A 14 12.03 -1.25 -9.62
CA LEU A 14 12.71 -2.52 -9.87
C LEU A 14 13.77 -2.37 -10.96
N PRO A 15 14.82 -3.21 -10.97
CA PRO A 15 15.75 -3.26 -12.07
C PRO A 15 15.06 -3.69 -13.36
N VAL A 16 15.28 -2.92 -14.42
CA VAL A 16 14.67 -3.11 -15.74
C VAL A 16 15.72 -3.12 -16.84
N LYS A 17 15.43 -3.78 -17.94
CA LYS A 17 16.29 -3.84 -19.13
C LYS A 17 15.93 -2.70 -20.08
N ASN A 18 16.93 -2.09 -20.67
CA ASN A 18 16.77 -1.08 -21.72
C ASN A 18 15.87 0.12 -21.35
N GLY A 19 15.66 0.38 -20.05
CA GLY A 19 14.77 1.44 -19.59
C GLY A 19 13.27 1.16 -19.76
N ASP A 20 12.88 -0.05 -20.16
CA ASP A 20 11.47 -0.44 -20.25
C ASP A 20 10.95 -0.82 -18.85
N PRO A 21 9.99 -0.06 -18.29
CA PRO A 21 9.46 -0.33 -16.94
C PRO A 21 8.73 -1.66 -16.79
N THR A 22 8.49 -2.38 -17.90
CA THR A 22 7.79 -3.67 -17.91
C THR A 22 8.72 -4.86 -18.23
N ASP A 23 9.95 -4.60 -18.66
CA ASP A 23 10.96 -5.63 -18.92
C ASP A 23 11.94 -5.74 -17.75
N PHE A 24 11.57 -6.55 -16.77
CA PHE A 24 12.35 -6.69 -15.54
C PHE A 24 13.65 -7.47 -15.75
N ASP A 25 14.73 -6.99 -15.15
CA ASP A 25 15.94 -7.78 -14.96
C ASP A 25 15.76 -8.73 -13.78
N TYR A 26 15.16 -9.89 -14.05
CA TYR A 26 14.90 -10.89 -13.01
C TYR A 26 16.16 -11.49 -12.39
N GLU A 27 17.28 -11.52 -13.09
CA GLU A 27 18.54 -11.99 -12.52
C GLU A 27 18.97 -11.06 -11.38
N GLN A 28 19.05 -9.77 -11.63
CA GLN A 28 19.37 -8.76 -10.64
C GLN A 28 18.30 -8.68 -9.53
N LEU A 29 17.01 -8.69 -9.90
CA LEU A 29 15.92 -8.64 -8.93
C LEU A 29 15.93 -9.83 -7.97
N ASN A 30 16.19 -11.05 -8.47
CA ASN A 30 16.28 -12.24 -7.65
C ASN A 30 17.44 -12.16 -6.65
N GLU A 31 18.61 -11.69 -7.09
CA GLU A 31 19.77 -11.48 -6.23
C GLU A 31 19.46 -10.47 -5.10
N MET A 32 18.78 -9.35 -5.43
CA MET A 32 18.36 -8.36 -4.45
C MET A 32 17.38 -8.95 -3.43
N VAL A 33 16.38 -9.71 -3.88
CA VAL A 33 15.38 -10.37 -3.01
C VAL A 33 16.06 -11.38 -2.08
N ASP A 34 16.95 -12.22 -2.61
CA ASP A 34 17.67 -13.22 -1.82
C ASP A 34 18.58 -12.58 -0.77
N THR A 35 19.30 -11.51 -1.14
CA THR A 35 20.14 -10.74 -0.22
C THR A 35 19.30 -10.12 0.91
N TYR A 36 18.14 -9.53 0.57
CA TYR A 36 17.22 -8.93 1.54
C TYR A 36 16.68 -9.97 2.54
N LEU A 37 16.23 -11.12 2.05
CA LEU A 37 15.74 -12.22 2.88
C LEU A 37 16.85 -12.84 3.74
N ALA A 38 18.06 -13.02 3.19
CA ALA A 38 19.22 -13.54 3.92
C ALA A 38 19.65 -12.60 5.07
N ALA A 39 19.47 -11.28 4.92
CA ALA A 39 19.67 -10.30 5.96
C ALA A 39 18.60 -10.33 7.07
N GLY A 40 17.59 -11.19 6.95
CA GLY A 40 16.55 -11.41 7.96
C GLY A 40 15.30 -10.54 7.81
N TYR A 41 15.18 -9.77 6.72
CA TYR A 41 14.01 -8.98 6.40
C TYR A 41 12.97 -9.82 5.65
N ASN A 42 11.71 -9.37 5.57
CA ASN A 42 10.67 -10.18 4.92
C ASN A 42 9.44 -9.42 4.41
N TYR A 43 9.45 -8.09 4.39
CA TYR A 43 8.31 -7.26 3.98
C TYR A 43 8.53 -6.69 2.58
N PHE A 44 7.63 -6.97 1.65
CA PHE A 44 7.65 -6.50 0.26
C PHE A 44 6.45 -5.58 0.01
N ASP A 45 6.71 -4.36 -0.47
CA ASP A 45 5.70 -3.32 -0.71
C ASP A 45 5.53 -3.06 -2.20
N THR A 46 4.37 -3.40 -2.76
CA THR A 46 4.00 -3.15 -4.15
C THR A 46 2.71 -2.33 -4.26
N SER A 47 2.19 -2.20 -5.46
CA SER A 47 0.90 -1.56 -5.75
C SER A 47 0.41 -1.99 -7.14
N TYR A 48 -0.91 -1.96 -7.33
CA TYR A 48 -1.59 -2.21 -8.59
C TYR A 48 -1.01 -1.45 -9.79
N VAL A 49 -0.56 -0.20 -9.58
CA VAL A 49 -0.10 0.69 -10.66
C VAL A 49 1.41 0.73 -10.89
N TYR A 50 2.21 0.14 -10.01
CA TYR A 50 3.66 0.20 -10.15
C TYR A 50 4.13 -0.53 -11.41
N HIS A 51 5.16 0.01 -12.08
CA HIS A 51 5.68 -0.54 -13.35
C HIS A 51 4.59 -0.78 -14.40
N ASN A 52 3.75 0.24 -14.63
CA ASN A 52 2.62 0.15 -15.57
C ASN A 52 1.68 -1.04 -15.28
N GLY A 53 1.49 -1.36 -14.00
CA GLY A 53 0.63 -2.45 -13.53
C GLY A 53 1.30 -3.84 -13.51
N ARG A 54 2.63 -3.92 -13.71
CA ARG A 54 3.35 -5.20 -13.78
C ARG A 54 4.13 -5.56 -12.51
N SER A 55 4.20 -4.65 -11.52
CA SER A 55 4.99 -4.88 -10.30
C SER A 55 4.45 -6.05 -9.45
N GLU A 56 3.14 -6.25 -9.39
CA GLU A 56 2.55 -7.39 -8.66
C GLU A 56 2.95 -8.73 -9.30
N GLU A 57 3.03 -8.80 -10.63
CA GLU A 57 3.57 -9.98 -11.32
C GLU A 57 5.06 -10.18 -11.05
N ALA A 58 5.85 -9.10 -10.96
CA ALA A 58 7.26 -9.20 -10.60
C ALA A 58 7.44 -9.73 -9.15
N VAL A 59 6.58 -9.32 -8.21
CA VAL A 59 6.54 -9.90 -6.85
C VAL A 59 6.22 -11.40 -6.92
N ARG A 60 5.24 -11.81 -7.73
CA ARG A 60 4.91 -13.22 -7.92
C ARG A 60 6.11 -14.02 -8.40
N GLU A 61 6.80 -13.55 -9.45
CA GLU A 61 7.93 -14.28 -10.06
C GLU A 61 9.17 -14.30 -9.16
N ALA A 62 9.57 -13.14 -8.60
CA ALA A 62 10.82 -13.02 -7.84
C ALA A 62 10.69 -13.41 -6.37
N VAL A 63 9.47 -13.33 -5.78
CA VAL A 63 9.28 -13.55 -4.34
C VAL A 63 8.38 -14.77 -4.09
N VAL A 64 7.12 -14.74 -4.56
CA VAL A 64 6.10 -15.74 -4.18
C VAL A 64 6.44 -17.14 -4.70
N LYS A 65 6.88 -17.27 -5.94
CA LYS A 65 7.25 -18.57 -6.53
C LYS A 65 8.55 -19.16 -5.98
N ARG A 66 9.38 -18.34 -5.35
CA ARG A 66 10.74 -18.74 -4.95
C ARG A 66 10.88 -18.98 -3.45
N HIS A 67 9.96 -18.48 -2.64
CA HIS A 67 10.05 -18.52 -1.18
C HIS A 67 8.74 -19.01 -0.56
N PRO A 68 8.79 -19.75 0.58
CA PRO A 68 7.58 -20.16 1.29
C PRO A 68 6.70 -18.96 1.66
N ARG A 69 5.40 -19.03 1.33
CA ARG A 69 4.45 -17.91 1.53
C ARG A 69 4.41 -17.40 2.98
N GLU A 70 4.52 -18.29 3.93
CA GLU A 70 4.52 -17.98 5.37
C GLU A 70 5.79 -17.24 5.83
N SER A 71 6.89 -17.34 5.08
CA SER A 71 8.16 -16.68 5.42
C SER A 71 8.21 -15.21 5.00
N ILE A 72 7.33 -14.78 4.10
CA ILE A 72 7.28 -13.45 3.51
C ILE A 72 6.03 -12.67 3.95
N ARG A 73 6.08 -11.36 3.83
CA ARG A 73 4.98 -10.43 4.05
C ARG A 73 4.80 -9.58 2.81
N ILE A 74 3.58 -9.59 2.26
CA ILE A 74 3.25 -8.87 1.04
C ILE A 74 2.28 -7.75 1.38
N ALA A 75 2.63 -6.55 0.93
CA ALA A 75 1.75 -5.38 0.92
C ALA A 75 1.45 -4.99 -0.52
N THR A 76 0.17 -4.75 -0.82
CA THR A 76 -0.25 -4.09 -2.05
C THR A 76 -1.31 -3.03 -1.77
N LYS A 77 -1.64 -2.24 -2.80
CA LYS A 77 -2.48 -1.06 -2.63
C LYS A 77 -3.59 -1.03 -3.66
N PHE A 78 -4.84 -0.84 -3.18
CA PHE A 78 -6.00 -0.61 -4.05
C PHE A 78 -5.87 0.74 -4.76
N PRO A 79 -6.04 0.82 -6.07
CA PRO A 79 -5.84 2.06 -6.83
C PRO A 79 -7.06 3.00 -6.74
N THR A 80 -7.31 3.58 -5.57
CA THR A 80 -8.47 4.43 -5.25
C THR A 80 -8.74 5.51 -6.30
N PHE A 81 -7.65 6.09 -6.85
CA PHE A 81 -7.72 7.18 -7.84
C PHE A 81 -8.14 6.73 -9.25
N LEU A 82 -8.31 5.44 -9.49
CA LEU A 82 -8.89 4.90 -10.72
C LEU A 82 -10.41 4.74 -10.64
N LEU A 83 -11.00 4.87 -9.44
CA LEU A 83 -12.44 4.83 -9.28
C LEU A 83 -13.10 6.13 -9.73
N GLN A 84 -14.26 5.99 -10.32
CA GLN A 84 -15.19 7.06 -10.62
C GLN A 84 -16.52 6.80 -9.88
N PRO A 85 -17.35 7.82 -9.66
CA PRO A 85 -18.69 7.60 -9.11
C PRO A 85 -19.49 6.59 -9.94
N GLY A 86 -20.00 5.54 -9.29
CA GLY A 86 -20.73 4.43 -9.90
C GLY A 86 -19.84 3.21 -10.25
N ASP A 87 -18.59 3.19 -9.86
CA ASP A 87 -17.64 2.07 -10.11
C ASP A 87 -17.64 1.00 -9.01
N GLU A 88 -18.60 1.01 -8.08
CA GLU A 88 -18.63 0.05 -6.96
C GLU A 88 -18.54 -1.41 -7.44
N ASP A 89 -19.24 -1.76 -8.51
CA ASP A 89 -19.20 -3.11 -9.09
C ASP A 89 -17.82 -3.57 -9.56
N ARG A 90 -16.89 -2.65 -9.79
CA ARG A 90 -15.52 -2.94 -10.24
C ARG A 90 -14.56 -3.27 -9.09
N ILE A 91 -14.90 -2.88 -7.87
CA ILE A 91 -14.02 -2.96 -6.70
C ILE A 91 -13.57 -4.40 -6.43
N GLU A 92 -14.53 -5.33 -6.41
CA GLU A 92 -14.23 -6.75 -6.17
C GLU A 92 -13.35 -7.35 -7.27
N GLY A 93 -13.60 -6.96 -8.55
CA GLY A 93 -12.80 -7.40 -9.69
C GLY A 93 -11.36 -6.91 -9.62
N ILE A 94 -11.13 -5.65 -9.24
CA ILE A 94 -9.78 -5.08 -9.06
C ILE A 94 -9.02 -5.82 -7.95
N PHE A 95 -9.67 -6.07 -6.82
CA PHE A 95 -9.04 -6.80 -5.72
C PHE A 95 -8.69 -8.24 -6.10
N GLN A 96 -9.59 -8.95 -6.77
CA GLN A 96 -9.32 -10.31 -7.24
C GLN A 96 -8.17 -10.33 -8.26
N GLU A 97 -8.13 -9.37 -9.20
CA GLU A 97 -7.04 -9.22 -10.14
C GLU A 97 -5.67 -9.03 -9.44
N GLN A 98 -5.61 -8.27 -8.33
CA GLN A 98 -4.39 -8.13 -7.54
C GLN A 98 -3.92 -9.46 -6.94
N LEU A 99 -4.83 -10.24 -6.36
CA LEU A 99 -4.50 -11.57 -5.84
C LEU A 99 -4.00 -12.50 -6.95
N ASP A 100 -4.63 -12.47 -8.13
CA ASP A 100 -4.25 -13.29 -9.29
C ASP A 100 -2.86 -12.88 -9.83
N ARG A 101 -2.59 -11.58 -9.94
CA ARG A 101 -1.27 -11.05 -10.37
C ARG A 101 -0.18 -11.45 -9.38
N LEU A 102 -0.44 -11.35 -8.08
CA LEU A 102 0.48 -11.78 -7.02
C LEU A 102 0.60 -13.30 -6.92
N GLY A 103 -0.39 -14.06 -7.40
CA GLY A 103 -0.45 -15.51 -7.27
C GLY A 103 -0.62 -15.98 -5.83
N VAL A 104 -1.48 -15.31 -5.05
CA VAL A 104 -1.71 -15.60 -3.63
C VAL A 104 -3.21 -15.58 -3.30
N ASP A 105 -3.60 -16.30 -2.24
CA ASP A 105 -4.97 -16.30 -1.74
C ASP A 105 -5.25 -15.16 -0.75
N TYR A 106 -4.20 -14.55 -0.19
CA TYR A 106 -4.29 -13.44 0.75
C TYR A 106 -3.04 -12.55 0.71
N VAL A 107 -3.21 -11.31 1.17
CA VAL A 107 -2.10 -10.37 1.42
C VAL A 107 -1.97 -10.09 2.92
N ASP A 108 -0.75 -9.80 3.37
CA ASP A 108 -0.50 -9.51 4.79
C ASP A 108 -0.90 -8.07 5.13
N TYR A 109 -0.58 -7.11 4.27
CA TYR A 109 -0.91 -5.71 4.44
C TYR A 109 -1.63 -5.19 3.20
N TYR A 110 -2.77 -4.57 3.40
CA TYR A 110 -3.53 -3.97 2.31
C TYR A 110 -3.77 -2.50 2.56
N LEU A 111 -3.47 -1.68 1.57
CA LEU A 111 -3.59 -0.24 1.68
C LEU A 111 -4.65 0.28 0.70
N LEU A 112 -5.51 1.17 1.16
CA LEU A 112 -6.27 2.02 0.25
C LEU A 112 -5.35 3.14 -0.21
N HIS A 113 -5.04 3.19 -1.53
CA HIS A 113 -3.96 4.00 -2.06
C HIS A 113 -4.35 5.47 -2.16
N ASN A 114 -3.48 6.34 -1.64
CA ASN A 114 -3.54 7.78 -1.90
C ASN A 114 -4.79 8.47 -1.32
N PHE A 115 -5.03 8.28 -0.01
CA PHE A 115 -6.05 9.06 0.67
C PHE A 115 -5.69 10.56 0.63
N GLN A 116 -6.53 11.33 -0.02
CA GLN A 116 -6.45 12.78 -0.15
C GLN A 116 -7.85 13.37 -0.09
N THR A 117 -7.93 14.68 0.16
CA THR A 117 -9.20 15.41 0.25
C THR A 117 -10.15 15.09 -0.93
N ARG A 118 -9.63 15.11 -2.17
CA ARG A 118 -10.46 14.87 -3.36
C ARG A 118 -11.10 13.48 -3.41
N TRP A 119 -10.40 12.45 -2.89
CA TRP A 119 -10.87 11.06 -2.93
C TRP A 119 -11.74 10.71 -1.72
N TYR A 120 -11.53 11.42 -0.60
CA TYR A 120 -12.27 11.23 0.64
C TYR A 120 -13.48 12.16 0.73
N ASP A 121 -13.29 13.49 0.57
CA ASP A 121 -14.36 14.48 0.68
C ASP A 121 -15.07 14.80 -0.66
N GLY A 122 -14.44 14.47 -1.78
CA GLY A 122 -14.90 14.93 -3.09
C GLY A 122 -14.54 16.39 -3.37
N TYR A 123 -14.81 16.84 -4.59
CA TYR A 123 -14.56 18.23 -5.00
C TYR A 123 -15.56 19.22 -4.41
N ASP A 124 -16.75 18.75 -4.07
CA ASP A 124 -17.86 19.57 -3.54
C ASP A 124 -18.08 19.38 -2.03
N GLY A 125 -17.23 18.58 -1.37
CA GLY A 125 -17.31 18.29 0.06
C GLY A 125 -18.46 17.37 0.47
N LYS A 126 -19.11 16.67 -0.48
CA LYS A 126 -20.25 15.77 -0.21
C LYS A 126 -19.86 14.30 -0.14
N GLY A 127 -18.59 14.01 -0.15
CA GLY A 127 -18.02 12.67 -0.17
C GLY A 127 -17.31 12.36 -1.50
N GLY A 128 -16.15 11.74 -1.41
CA GLY A 128 -15.39 11.25 -2.55
C GLY A 128 -15.67 9.78 -2.83
N VAL A 129 -15.02 9.23 -3.85
CA VAL A 129 -15.19 7.83 -4.28
C VAL A 129 -14.92 6.80 -3.19
N ILE A 130 -14.12 7.14 -2.18
CA ILE A 130 -13.87 6.24 -1.04
C ILE A 130 -15.17 5.98 -0.26
N GLN A 131 -15.98 7.01 -0.09
CA GLN A 131 -17.25 6.94 0.64
C GLN A 131 -18.40 6.53 -0.27
N SER A 132 -18.53 7.15 -1.47
CA SER A 132 -19.65 6.88 -2.37
C SER A 132 -19.65 5.46 -2.92
N GLU A 133 -18.49 4.85 -3.10
CA GLU A 133 -18.34 3.48 -3.60
C GLU A 133 -18.08 2.46 -2.46
N HIS A 134 -18.31 2.81 -1.21
CA HIS A 134 -18.19 1.94 -0.03
C HIS A 134 -16.86 1.17 0.06
N LEU A 135 -15.76 1.81 -0.39
CA LEU A 135 -14.46 1.12 -0.53
C LEU A 135 -13.91 0.59 0.81
N ILE A 136 -14.16 1.30 1.91
CA ILE A 136 -13.72 0.88 3.24
C ILE A 136 -14.49 -0.38 3.67
N GLU A 137 -15.79 -0.41 3.43
CA GLU A 137 -16.66 -1.56 3.73
C GLU A 137 -16.25 -2.80 2.93
N HIS A 138 -15.92 -2.65 1.64
CA HIS A 138 -15.35 -3.72 0.84
C HIS A 138 -14.04 -4.25 1.44
N ALA A 139 -13.13 -3.37 1.83
CA ALA A 139 -11.85 -3.77 2.42
C ALA A 139 -12.03 -4.48 3.78
N LEU A 140 -12.96 -4.04 4.61
CA LEU A 140 -13.30 -4.70 5.88
C LEU A 140 -13.88 -6.10 5.64
N LYS A 141 -14.73 -6.28 4.64
CA LYS A 141 -15.27 -7.59 4.24
C LYS A 141 -14.15 -8.54 3.79
N TRP A 142 -13.17 -8.07 3.01
CA TRP A 142 -12.03 -8.91 2.63
C TRP A 142 -11.18 -9.30 3.83
N LYS A 143 -11.06 -8.41 4.83
CA LYS A 143 -10.37 -8.71 6.08
C LYS A 143 -11.13 -9.78 6.89
N GLU A 144 -12.44 -9.68 7.02
CA GLU A 144 -13.29 -10.71 7.66
C GLU A 144 -13.18 -12.07 6.95
N GLN A 145 -13.06 -12.07 5.63
CA GLN A 145 -12.85 -13.27 4.82
C GLN A 145 -11.42 -13.85 4.94
N GLY A 146 -10.51 -13.18 5.64
CA GLY A 146 -9.12 -13.59 5.77
C GLY A 146 -8.24 -13.34 4.55
N LYS A 147 -8.76 -12.66 3.51
CA LYS A 147 -8.01 -12.29 2.31
C LYS A 147 -7.04 -11.12 2.56
N ILE A 148 -7.28 -10.33 3.60
CA ILE A 148 -6.43 -9.25 4.09
C ILE A 148 -6.16 -9.50 5.58
N LYS A 149 -4.90 -9.43 6.04
CA LYS A 149 -4.58 -9.57 7.45
C LYS A 149 -4.58 -8.24 8.19
N HIS A 150 -3.96 -7.23 7.61
CA HIS A 150 -3.86 -5.88 8.17
C HIS A 150 -4.34 -4.86 7.15
N LEU A 151 -5.27 -4.00 7.57
CA LEU A 151 -5.84 -2.94 6.72
C LEU A 151 -5.31 -1.57 7.15
N GLY A 152 -4.85 -0.81 6.16
CA GLY A 152 -4.39 0.56 6.32
C GLY A 152 -4.60 1.38 5.06
N PHE A 153 -3.96 2.53 4.99
CA PHE A 153 -4.00 3.37 3.80
C PHE A 153 -2.68 4.14 3.62
N SER A 154 -2.39 4.56 2.38
CA SER A 154 -1.33 5.52 2.12
C SER A 154 -1.90 6.93 2.06
N PHE A 155 -1.19 7.89 2.66
CA PHE A 155 -1.71 9.22 2.91
C PHE A 155 -0.75 10.31 2.39
N HIS A 156 -1.33 11.29 1.69
CA HIS A 156 -0.60 12.39 1.06
C HIS A 156 -1.38 13.70 1.13
N SER A 157 -1.84 14.08 2.34
CA SER A 157 -2.62 15.31 2.55
C SER A 157 -2.31 15.92 3.93
N SER A 158 -3.18 16.79 4.46
CA SER A 158 -2.95 17.51 5.71
C SER A 158 -3.17 16.64 6.95
N ALA A 159 -2.41 16.91 8.00
CA ALA A 159 -2.57 16.26 9.31
C ALA A 159 -4.00 16.43 9.88
N LYS A 160 -4.68 17.55 9.57
CA LYS A 160 -6.09 17.77 9.96
C LYS A 160 -7.05 16.77 9.33
N LEU A 161 -6.87 16.48 8.02
CA LEU A 161 -7.67 15.45 7.35
C LEU A 161 -7.37 14.08 7.93
N LEU A 162 -6.10 13.78 8.19
CA LEU A 162 -5.68 12.51 8.77
C LEU A 162 -6.30 12.26 10.15
N ASP A 163 -6.31 13.28 11.03
CA ASP A 163 -6.92 13.20 12.37
C ASP A 163 -8.43 12.89 12.27
N ARG A 164 -9.11 13.51 11.30
CA ARG A 164 -10.52 13.23 11.04
C ARG A 164 -10.74 11.81 10.52
N ILE A 165 -10.00 11.36 9.51
CA ILE A 165 -10.11 10.01 8.96
C ILE A 165 -9.90 8.95 10.05
N LEU A 166 -8.87 9.09 10.87
CA LEU A 166 -8.59 8.13 11.95
C LEU A 166 -9.59 8.18 13.11
N THR A 167 -10.31 9.31 13.26
CA THR A 167 -11.42 9.43 14.21
C THR A 167 -12.68 8.76 13.68
N GLU A 168 -12.99 8.96 12.37
CA GLU A 168 -14.17 8.39 11.70
C GLU A 168 -14.01 6.89 11.42
N HIS A 169 -12.76 6.42 11.18
CA HIS A 169 -12.41 5.06 10.81
C HIS A 169 -11.34 4.46 11.74
N PRO A 170 -11.69 4.16 13.00
CA PRO A 170 -10.76 3.57 13.97
C PRO A 170 -10.33 2.14 13.64
N GLU A 171 -10.96 1.49 12.65
CA GLU A 171 -10.65 0.14 12.17
C GLU A 171 -9.32 0.05 11.40
N PHE A 172 -8.78 1.14 10.86
CA PHE A 172 -7.46 1.14 10.25
C PHE A 172 -6.36 0.88 11.28
N GLU A 173 -5.43 -0.01 10.96
CA GLU A 173 -4.38 -0.45 11.88
C GLU A 173 -3.08 0.35 11.69
N PHE A 174 -2.84 0.82 10.48
CA PHE A 174 -1.61 1.53 10.11
C PHE A 174 -1.85 2.57 9.03
N VAL A 175 -0.94 3.52 8.95
CA VAL A 175 -0.91 4.53 7.87
C VAL A 175 0.49 4.58 7.28
N GLN A 176 0.57 4.58 5.95
CA GLN A 176 1.80 4.79 5.22
C GLN A 176 1.90 6.25 4.79
N ILE A 177 2.95 6.94 5.20
CA ILE A 177 3.22 8.34 4.86
C ILE A 177 4.58 8.50 4.19
N ALA A 178 4.68 9.47 3.28
CA ALA A 178 5.98 9.91 2.79
C ALA A 178 6.67 10.72 3.90
N ALA A 179 7.82 10.25 4.37
CA ALA A 179 8.54 10.89 5.44
C ALA A 179 10.04 10.68 5.27
N ASN A 180 10.77 11.80 5.17
CA ASN A 180 12.22 11.83 5.26
C ASN A 180 12.63 13.00 6.15
N TYR A 181 13.92 13.10 6.46
CA TYR A 181 14.43 14.13 7.38
C TYR A 181 14.34 15.54 6.78
N VAL A 182 14.34 15.69 5.45
CA VAL A 182 14.23 16.98 4.76
C VAL A 182 12.80 17.51 4.84
N ASP A 183 11.80 16.64 4.61
CA ASP A 183 10.39 17.00 4.56
C ASP A 183 9.70 16.99 5.91
N TRP A 184 10.39 16.58 6.98
CA TRP A 184 9.79 16.40 8.30
C TRP A 184 9.03 17.64 8.79
N ASN A 185 9.63 18.81 8.61
CA ASN A 185 9.05 20.11 9.00
C ASN A 185 8.39 20.87 7.83
N SER A 186 8.27 20.23 6.66
CA SER A 186 7.65 20.86 5.49
C SER A 186 6.17 21.13 5.72
N GLN A 187 5.74 22.37 5.51
CA GLN A 187 4.32 22.74 5.58
C GLN A 187 3.48 22.13 4.46
N LEU A 188 4.10 21.74 3.35
CA LEU A 188 3.43 21.10 2.23
C LEU A 188 3.24 19.59 2.46
N VAL A 189 4.31 18.92 2.90
CA VAL A 189 4.30 17.46 3.11
C VAL A 189 3.69 17.09 4.45
N GLN A 190 3.92 17.90 5.50
CA GLN A 190 3.42 17.73 6.86
C GLN A 190 3.78 16.35 7.47
N ALA A 191 4.97 15.82 7.14
CA ALA A 191 5.38 14.48 7.59
C ALA A 191 5.37 14.36 9.13
N GLY A 192 6.01 15.29 9.85
CA GLY A 192 6.01 15.32 11.30
C GLY A 192 4.62 15.44 11.93
N PRO A 193 3.80 16.45 11.54
CA PRO A 193 2.42 16.55 12.02
C PRO A 193 1.57 15.31 11.73
N CYS A 194 1.70 14.68 10.55
CA CYS A 194 1.01 13.42 10.24
C CYS A 194 1.50 12.27 11.13
N TYR A 195 2.81 12.16 11.37
CA TYR A 195 3.36 11.18 12.30
C TYR A 195 2.77 11.33 13.70
N ASP A 196 2.71 12.55 14.23
CA ASP A 196 2.16 12.82 15.56
C ASP A 196 0.68 12.44 15.66
N VAL A 197 -0.11 12.73 14.61
CA VAL A 197 -1.52 12.33 14.52
C VAL A 197 -1.67 10.80 14.55
N ILE A 198 -0.90 10.07 13.73
CA ILE A 198 -0.97 8.60 13.69
C ILE A 198 -0.65 8.03 15.07
N ARG A 199 0.40 8.55 15.73
CA ARG A 199 0.79 8.12 17.09
C ARG A 199 -0.26 8.46 18.15
N LYS A 200 -0.90 9.63 18.07
CA LYS A 200 -2.01 10.05 18.93
C LYS A 200 -3.16 9.04 18.88
N HIS A 201 -3.48 8.52 17.68
CA HIS A 201 -4.52 7.49 17.49
C HIS A 201 -4.05 6.06 17.82
N GLY A 202 -2.81 5.87 18.28
CA GLY A 202 -2.26 4.56 18.62
C GLY A 202 -2.02 3.64 17.41
N LYS A 203 -1.94 4.20 16.19
CA LYS A 203 -1.76 3.43 14.97
C LYS A 203 -0.28 3.23 14.64
N GLN A 204 0.00 2.19 13.83
CA GLN A 204 1.34 1.95 13.31
C GLN A 204 1.65 2.92 12.19
N VAL A 205 2.88 3.47 12.18
CA VAL A 205 3.39 4.30 11.08
C VAL A 205 4.25 3.45 10.17
N MET A 206 3.98 3.49 8.87
CA MET A 206 4.87 3.02 7.82
C MET A 206 5.43 4.23 7.07
N MET A 207 6.73 4.32 6.95
CA MET A 207 7.39 5.41 6.24
C MET A 207 7.88 4.92 4.88
N LEU A 208 7.59 5.69 3.84
CA LEU A 208 8.21 5.56 2.54
C LEU A 208 9.03 6.80 2.25
N ASP A 209 10.15 6.63 1.57
CA ASP A 209 10.93 7.76 1.08
C ASP A 209 10.35 8.24 -0.26
N ARG A 210 10.32 9.57 -0.42
CA ARG A 210 10.09 10.21 -1.71
C ARG A 210 11.43 10.72 -2.19
N GLU A 211 12.00 10.11 -3.15
CA GLU A 211 13.04 10.73 -3.96
C GLU A 211 12.43 11.62 -5.05
#